data_2c207edff3ddec6757ee7ddba1c880ec
#
_entry.id   2c207edff3ddec6757ee7ddba1c880ec
#
_cell.length_a   1.000
_cell.length_b   1.000
_cell.length_c   1.000
_cell.angle_alpha   90.00
_cell.angle_beta   90.00
_cell.angle_gamma   90.00
#
_symmetry.space_group_name_H-M   'P 1'
#
loop_
_entity.id
_entity.type
_entity.pdbx_description
1 polymer ?
#
loop_
_entity_poly.entity_id
_entity_poly.type
_entity_poly.pdbx_seq_one_letter_code
_entity_poly.pdbx_strand_id
1 'polypeptide(L)' 'MDIRAFRRLSRAERRGFIQTIKDPLTRRVFEIVFLGPGKVSWRKAALLYGGGISPETLRVWVWKELHRAESPTAAL' A
#
# COMPACT_ATOMS: atom_id res chain seq x y z
N MET A 1 -11.22 -3.19 -2.27
CA MET A 1 -11.11 -1.80 -1.79
C MET A 1 -10.12 -1.06 -2.68
N ASP A 2 -10.49 0.12 -3.14
CA ASP A 2 -9.54 0.88 -3.94
C ASP A 2 -8.66 1.77 -3.06
N ILE A 3 -7.66 2.39 -3.67
CA ILE A 3 -6.69 3.21 -2.95
C ILE A 3 -7.37 4.38 -2.24
N ARG A 4 -8.38 4.98 -2.89
CA ARG A 4 -9.09 6.13 -2.31
C ARG A 4 -9.86 5.72 -1.06
N ALA A 5 -10.54 4.58 -1.10
CA ALA A 5 -11.26 4.06 0.06
C ALA A 5 -10.29 3.72 1.19
N PHE A 6 -9.14 3.14 0.87
CA PHE A 6 -8.14 2.80 1.87
C PHE A 6 -7.62 4.06 2.58
N ARG A 7 -7.43 5.15 1.83
CA ARG A 7 -6.99 6.42 2.44
C ARG A 7 -7.99 7.02 3.40
N ARG A 8 -9.27 6.66 3.27
CA ARG A 8 -10.32 7.16 4.17
C ARG A 8 -10.36 6.43 5.50
N LEU A 9 -9.72 5.29 5.59
CA LEU A 9 -9.65 4.55 6.84
C LEU A 9 -8.87 5.35 7.87
N SER A 10 -9.14 5.11 9.15
CA SER A 10 -8.35 5.71 10.21
C SER A 10 -6.92 5.18 10.16
N ARG A 11 -6.00 5.89 10.81
CA ARG A 11 -4.61 5.44 10.85
C ARG A 11 -4.51 4.05 11.50
N ALA A 12 -5.28 3.82 12.55
CA ALA A 12 -5.28 2.53 13.23
C ALA A 12 -5.76 1.40 12.33
N GLU A 13 -6.81 1.67 11.56
CA GLU A 13 -7.34 0.70 10.61
C GLU A 13 -6.34 0.40 9.50
N ARG A 14 -5.70 1.44 8.96
CA ARG A 14 -4.66 1.24 7.95
C ARG A 14 -3.51 0.41 8.49
N ARG A 15 -3.06 0.72 9.71
CA ARG A 15 -1.97 -0.03 10.34
C ARG A 15 -2.35 -1.50 10.52
N GLY A 16 -3.57 -1.76 10.97
CA GLY A 16 -4.05 -3.14 11.13
C GLY A 16 -4.01 -3.92 9.85
N PHE A 17 -4.47 -3.32 8.76
CA PHE A 17 -4.40 -3.95 7.44
C PHE A 17 -2.96 -4.24 7.03
N ILE A 18 -2.08 -3.24 7.19
CA ILE A 18 -0.69 -3.35 6.77
C ILE A 18 0.02 -4.49 7.51
N GLN A 19 -0.32 -4.71 8.76
CA GLN A 19 0.28 -5.81 9.53
C GLN A 19 -0.10 -7.18 9.01
N THR A 20 -1.18 -7.28 8.23
CA THR A 20 -1.57 -8.56 7.63
C THR A 20 -0.82 -8.86 6.33
N ILE A 21 -0.11 -7.89 5.79
CA ILE A 21 0.64 -8.08 4.55
C ILE A 21 1.87 -8.93 4.84
N LYS A 22 1.95 -10.08 4.17
CA LYS A 22 3.02 -11.04 4.43
C LYS A 22 4.34 -10.66 3.76
N ASP A 23 4.27 -10.08 2.56
CA ASP A 23 5.48 -9.71 1.83
C ASP A 23 6.09 -8.45 2.45
N PRO A 24 7.32 -8.51 2.97
CA PRO A 24 7.93 -7.35 3.62
C PRO A 24 8.15 -6.17 2.68
N LEU A 25 8.36 -6.42 1.39
CA LEU A 25 8.55 -5.32 0.43
C LEU A 25 7.24 -4.58 0.19
N THR A 26 6.15 -5.32 0.00
CA THR A 26 4.84 -4.71 -0.16
C THR A 26 4.43 -3.98 1.11
N ARG A 27 4.69 -4.57 2.27
CA ARG A 27 4.40 -3.92 3.56
C ARG A 27 5.12 -2.57 3.66
N ARG A 28 6.39 -2.53 3.27
CA ARG A 28 7.16 -1.29 3.32
C ARG A 28 6.56 -0.22 2.42
N VAL A 29 6.10 -0.59 1.22
CA VAL A 29 5.43 0.35 0.33
C VAL A 29 4.20 0.96 1.01
N PHE A 30 3.37 0.11 1.62
CA PHE A 30 2.18 0.59 2.32
C PHE A 30 2.54 1.51 3.48
N GLU A 31 3.57 1.19 4.24
CA GLU A 31 4.02 2.03 5.34
C GLU A 31 4.44 3.41 4.85
N ILE A 32 5.21 3.46 3.77
CA ILE A 32 5.68 4.72 3.21
C ILE A 32 4.51 5.57 2.71
N VAL A 33 3.58 4.96 1.98
CA VAL A 33 2.49 5.69 1.34
C VAL A 33 1.39 6.08 2.31
N PHE A 34 1.05 5.22 3.26
CA PHE A 34 -0.16 5.38 4.06
C PHE A 34 0.06 5.67 5.54
N LEU A 35 1.25 5.45 6.07
CA LEU A 35 1.53 5.70 7.48
C LEU A 35 2.51 6.85 7.71
N GLY A 36 3.04 7.44 6.65
CA GLY A 36 3.92 8.59 6.79
C GLY A 36 3.15 9.84 7.18
N PRO A 37 3.85 10.89 7.61
CA PRO A 37 3.21 12.16 7.95
C PRO A 37 2.68 12.82 6.69
N GLY A 38 1.40 13.21 6.72
CA GLY A 38 0.76 13.88 5.60
C GLY A 38 0.55 12.95 4.41
N LYS A 39 0.15 13.57 3.30
CA LYS A 39 -0.12 12.84 2.07
C LYS A 39 1.16 12.73 1.24
N VAL A 40 1.56 11.52 0.95
CA VAL A 40 2.78 11.25 0.17
C VAL A 40 2.39 10.94 -1.28
N SER A 41 2.99 11.65 -2.24
CA SER A 41 2.77 11.38 -3.66
C SER A 41 3.48 10.08 -4.05
N TRP A 42 3.04 9.47 -5.14
CA TRP A 42 3.67 8.24 -5.63
C TRP A 42 5.13 8.48 -6.01
N ARG A 43 5.42 9.65 -6.57
CA ARG A 43 6.78 10.02 -6.93
C ARG A 43 7.67 10.09 -5.70
N LYS A 44 7.19 10.75 -4.64
CA LYS A 44 7.94 10.85 -3.41
C LYS A 44 8.09 9.48 -2.74
N ALA A 45 7.04 8.67 -2.78
CA ALA A 45 7.09 7.32 -2.23
C ALA A 45 8.15 6.49 -2.93
N ALA A 46 8.25 6.60 -4.24
CA ALA A 46 9.28 5.89 -5.01
C ALA A 46 10.68 6.30 -4.59
N LEU A 47 10.90 7.60 -4.36
CA LEU A 47 12.18 8.09 -3.90
C LEU A 47 12.52 7.56 -2.51
N LEU A 48 11.54 7.55 -1.62
CA LEU A 48 11.73 7.04 -0.26
C LEU A 48 11.98 5.54 -0.23
N TYR A 49 11.32 4.81 -1.11
CA TYR A 49 11.52 3.37 -1.21
C TYR A 49 12.93 3.04 -1.71
N GLY A 50 13.40 3.79 -2.69
CA GLY A 50 14.73 3.59 -3.26
C GLY A 50 14.76 2.50 -4.33
N GLY A 51 15.97 2.09 -4.71
CA GLY A 51 16.13 0.98 -5.65
C GLY A 51 15.77 1.27 -7.10
N GLY A 52 15.53 2.54 -7.46
CA GLY A 52 15.21 2.90 -8.83
C GLY A 52 13.83 2.48 -9.29
N ILE A 53 12.94 2.15 -8.36
CA ILE A 53 11.59 1.73 -8.70
C ILE A 53 10.77 2.92 -9.19
N SER A 54 9.88 2.69 -10.16
CA SER A 54 9.04 3.76 -10.69
C SER A 54 7.80 3.97 -9.81
N PRO A 55 7.26 5.22 -9.77
CA PRO A 55 6.02 5.49 -9.04
C PRO A 55 4.86 4.62 -9.51
N GLU A 56 4.80 4.36 -10.79
CA GLU A 56 3.74 3.54 -11.38
C GLU A 56 3.79 2.11 -10.84
N THR A 57 4.98 1.55 -10.72
CA THR A 57 5.16 0.19 -10.19
C THR A 57 4.67 0.11 -8.74
N LEU A 58 4.98 1.11 -7.91
CA LEU A 58 4.49 1.14 -6.54
C LEU A 58 2.97 1.17 -6.50
N ARG A 59 2.37 2.00 -7.35
CA ARG A 59 0.91 2.11 -7.40
C ARG A 59 0.27 0.78 -7.77
N VAL A 60 0.86 0.07 -8.73
CA VAL A 60 0.36 -1.23 -9.15
C VAL A 60 0.47 -2.25 -8.01
N TRP A 61 1.57 -2.25 -7.27
CA TRP A 61 1.75 -3.15 -6.14
C TRP A 61 0.66 -2.93 -5.08
N VAL A 62 0.38 -1.66 -4.77
CA VAL A 62 -0.65 -1.32 -3.80
C VAL A 62 -2.02 -1.77 -4.30
N TRP A 63 -2.31 -1.49 -5.57
CA TRP A 63 -3.58 -1.87 -6.17
C TRP A 63 -3.79 -3.38 -6.12
N LYS A 64 -2.77 -4.15 -6.48
CA LYS A 64 -2.86 -5.60 -6.47
C LYS A 64 -3.11 -6.15 -5.06
N GLU A 65 -2.42 -5.59 -4.08
CA GLU A 65 -2.57 -6.05 -2.69
C GLU A 65 -3.98 -5.78 -2.17
N LEU A 66 -4.51 -4.60 -2.46
CA LEU A 66 -5.86 -4.25 -2.02
C LEU A 66 -6.91 -5.14 -2.68
N HIS A 67 -6.74 -5.43 -3.96
CA HIS A 67 -7.68 -6.29 -4.66
C HIS A 67 -7.59 -7.74 -4.22
N ARG A 68 -6.38 -8.21 -3.95
CA ARG A 68 -6.20 -9.56 -3.45
C ARG A 68 -6.89 -9.75 -2.10
N ALA A 69 -6.80 -8.74 -1.23
CA ALA A 69 -7.41 -8.81 0.08
C ALA A 69 -8.95 -8.84 0.01
N GLU A 70 -9.52 -8.24 -1.03
CA GLU A 70 -10.97 -8.19 -1.20
C GLU A 70 -11.57 -9.45 -1.82
N SER A 71 -10.76 -10.23 -2.51
CA SER A 71 -11.28 -11.34 -3.30
C SER A 71 -11.18 -12.64 -2.51
N PRO A 72 -12.24 -13.07 -1.84
CA PRO A 72 -12.23 -14.34 -1.11
C PRO A 72 -12.07 -15.53 -2.04
N THR A 73 -12.51 -15.39 -3.29
CA THR A 73 -12.36 -16.45 -4.28
C THR A 73 -10.91 -16.69 -4.67
N ALA A 74 -10.06 -15.71 -4.46
CA ALA A 74 -8.64 -15.87 -4.73
C ALA A 74 -8.01 -16.91 -3.80
N ALA A 75 -8.66 -17.20 -2.69
CA ALA A 75 -8.20 -18.21 -1.74
C ALA A 75 -8.62 -19.62 -2.13
N LEU A 76 -9.47 -19.75 -3.09
CA LEU A 76 -9.92 -21.04 -3.57
C LEU A 76 -9.03 -21.52 -4.70
#